data_8ecae20f4fe6cd6111b8700b02715158
#
_entry.id   8ecae20f4fe6cd6111b8700b02715158
#
_cell.length_a   1.000
_cell.length_b   1.000
_cell.length_c   1.000
_cell.angle_alpha   90.00
_cell.angle_beta   90.00
_cell.angle_gamma   90.00
#
_symmetry.space_group_name_H-M   'P 1'
#
loop_
_entity.id
_entity.type
_entity.pdbx_description
1 polymer ?
#
loop_
_entity_poly.entity_id
_entity_poly.type
_entity_poly.pdbx_seq_one_letter_code
_entity_poly.pdbx_strand_id
1 'polypeptide(L)'
;MEKYPIVWGLDIGHSSIKAAKIARNGNAVSVMGYAIEPIVVSEEGDRDEAVVKALQLLAQHEEFGGIPVIASLSGRQIFSRTINIPVLNPKKVDKMVELEARQQIPGNFDEVEWGYHLSPNPDGVSNDVALFAAKRELTDELVRKCKRAGINLVGVSVSSLALYNFVRFDQEFPDDETVIILDVGAENTDLVLYQGETLWMRTLALSGNDVTKVFMKKFRVSFEEAETLKRQIGDSRQAEKIFKVLEGTLNELTSEVQRSLGFYKSQNTSAKLENIVISGNTFRLPNMPEYIAERLRYTVNILEDLNKIQVAGGIDREHFLRDLQSLGVAIGLGLQGTGIAKANVNLLSTTEQLERVLKSKRWAAVVLVVLLGVAFAVNFTVVGNVMKANAGMSHEINKKFALNEVGAKDSREVLNKVGPVAAELKSYSGYGRKGVVHAAFEGVLGTMQDFIKEKGLINPEDLPPEKGGPPLLQAIYIESIEVPSFPYEKANGPFRPTDSDRMVRIKVRIPRVSDALKSLPQQIVDKLKVLPAPDYLKGFYPTDRLFADAQIKNDETRDDAYWLVDNTQADATTGTFKAVKESRKLPVRVVTFECHFINTSAVAAPATGQ
;
A
#
# COMPACT_ATOMS: atom_id res chain seq x y z
N MET A 1 1.54 8.38 5.17
CA MET A 1 0.38 8.94 4.43
C MET A 1 0.89 9.75 3.25
N GLU A 2 0.23 9.69 2.09
CA GLU A 2 0.54 10.58 0.95
C GLU A 2 0.35 12.05 1.33
N LYS A 3 1.08 12.96 0.67
CA LYS A 3 1.02 14.39 0.95
C LYS A 3 0.27 15.09 -0.18
N TYR A 4 -0.69 15.92 0.17
CA TYR A 4 -1.53 16.63 -0.79
C TYR A 4 -1.38 18.14 -0.63
N PRO A 5 -1.33 18.92 -1.72
CA PRO A 5 -1.26 20.38 -1.63
C PRO A 5 -2.53 20.99 -1.05
N ILE A 6 -3.68 20.35 -1.26
CA ILE A 6 -4.98 20.73 -0.71
C ILE A 6 -5.68 19.46 -0.23
N VAL A 7 -6.27 19.52 0.97
CA VAL A 7 -6.94 18.37 1.60
C VAL A 7 -8.07 18.85 2.50
N TRP A 8 -9.13 18.06 2.61
CA TRP A 8 -10.14 18.23 3.63
C TRP A 8 -9.79 17.37 4.86
N GLY A 9 -9.75 17.99 6.03
CA GLY A 9 -9.83 17.27 7.30
C GLY A 9 -11.28 17.15 7.73
N LEU A 10 -11.72 15.95 8.09
CA LEU A 10 -13.10 15.62 8.41
C LEU A 10 -13.20 14.97 9.78
N ASP A 11 -13.78 15.71 10.74
CA ASP A 11 -14.08 15.22 12.09
C ASP A 11 -15.54 14.80 12.18
N ILE A 12 -15.80 13.51 12.31
CA ILE A 12 -17.15 12.96 12.49
C ILE A 12 -17.42 12.81 13.98
N GLY A 13 -17.87 13.91 14.59
CA GLY A 13 -18.24 13.94 15.99
C GLY A 13 -19.57 13.26 16.31
N HIS A 14 -19.98 13.32 17.60
CA HIS A 14 -21.26 12.74 18.01
C HIS A 14 -22.46 13.60 17.59
N SER A 15 -22.38 14.91 17.71
CA SER A 15 -23.48 15.85 17.46
C SER A 15 -23.39 16.54 16.09
N SER A 16 -22.22 16.61 15.49
CA SER A 16 -22.01 17.28 14.20
C SER A 16 -20.76 16.76 13.52
N ILE A 17 -20.74 16.89 12.20
CA ILE A 17 -19.55 16.70 11.36
C ILE A 17 -18.92 18.06 11.15
N LYS A 18 -17.59 18.14 11.30
CA LYS A 18 -16.83 19.36 11.06
C LYS A 18 -15.78 19.06 9.98
N ALA A 19 -15.65 19.98 9.07
CA ALA A 19 -14.70 19.87 7.98
C ALA A 19 -13.88 21.16 7.84
N ALA A 20 -12.59 21.04 7.55
CA ALA A 20 -11.71 22.15 7.24
C ALA A 20 -10.88 21.84 5.99
N LYS A 21 -10.92 22.73 5.00
CA LYS A 21 -10.16 22.66 3.77
C LYS A 21 -8.82 23.34 3.99
N ILE A 22 -7.75 22.59 4.03
CA ILE A 22 -6.41 23.08 4.29
C ILE A 22 -5.59 23.03 3.01
N ALA A 23 -4.97 24.16 2.68
CA ALA A 23 -4.00 24.27 1.61
C ALA A 23 -2.60 24.54 2.16
N ARG A 24 -1.60 23.95 1.52
CA ARG A 24 -0.19 24.16 1.81
C ARG A 24 0.55 24.69 0.59
N ASN A 25 1.27 25.80 0.79
CA ASN A 25 2.20 26.34 -0.19
C ASN A 25 3.59 26.52 0.46
N GLY A 26 4.51 25.62 0.18
CA GLY A 26 5.79 25.56 0.88
C GLY A 26 5.61 25.31 2.37
N ASN A 27 5.98 26.28 3.19
CA ASN A 27 5.77 26.25 4.65
C ASN A 27 4.51 26.99 5.11
N ALA A 28 3.87 27.76 4.24
CA ALA A 28 2.64 28.46 4.56
C ALA A 28 1.44 27.51 4.48
N VAL A 29 0.55 27.63 5.46
CA VAL A 29 -0.70 26.86 5.55
C VAL A 29 -1.87 27.83 5.64
N SER A 30 -2.93 27.52 4.92
CA SER A 30 -4.14 28.33 4.91
C SER A 30 -5.39 27.47 5.05
N VAL A 31 -6.37 27.96 5.81
CA VAL A 31 -7.75 27.47 5.78
C VAL A 31 -8.42 28.10 4.56
N MET A 32 -8.84 27.25 3.62
CA MET A 32 -9.49 27.67 2.37
C MET A 32 -11.02 27.59 2.44
N GLY A 33 -11.55 26.90 3.44
CA GLY A 33 -12.98 26.72 3.68
C GLY A 33 -13.20 25.87 4.92
N TYR A 34 -14.36 25.95 5.49
CA TYR A 34 -14.79 25.07 6.59
C TYR A 34 -16.30 24.89 6.56
N ALA A 35 -16.77 23.82 7.17
CA ALA A 35 -18.18 23.56 7.31
C ALA A 35 -18.47 22.78 8.60
N ILE A 36 -19.64 23.01 9.16
CA ILE A 36 -20.16 22.30 10.33
C ILE A 36 -21.57 21.83 9.99
N GLU A 37 -21.77 20.52 9.90
CA GLU A 37 -23.05 19.91 9.57
C GLU A 37 -23.59 19.15 10.79
N PRO A 38 -24.78 19.48 11.33
CA PRO A 38 -25.36 18.77 12.46
C PRO A 38 -25.80 17.36 12.06
N ILE A 39 -25.59 16.39 12.96
CA ILE A 39 -26.11 15.04 12.82
C ILE A 39 -27.45 14.99 13.54
N VAL A 40 -28.54 14.95 12.76
CA VAL A 40 -29.91 14.89 13.29
C VAL A 40 -30.38 13.44 13.23
N VAL A 41 -30.52 12.82 14.41
CA VAL A 41 -31.05 11.47 14.57
C VAL A 41 -32.51 11.58 14.97
N SER A 42 -33.44 11.02 14.18
CA SER A 42 -34.85 10.94 14.56
C SER A 42 -35.07 9.94 15.69
N GLU A 43 -36.18 10.03 16.43
CA GLU A 43 -36.45 9.20 17.62
C GLU A 43 -36.36 7.69 17.35
N GLU A 44 -36.71 7.23 16.15
CA GLU A 44 -36.62 5.84 15.70
C GLU A 44 -35.49 5.62 14.68
N GLY A 45 -34.66 6.63 14.44
CA GLY A 45 -33.67 6.63 13.35
C GLY A 45 -32.35 5.97 13.72
N ASP A 46 -31.75 5.33 12.71
CA ASP A 46 -30.41 4.82 12.80
C ASP A 46 -29.39 5.97 12.72
N ARG A 47 -28.52 6.03 13.71
CA ARG A 47 -27.44 7.03 13.75
C ARG A 47 -26.52 6.93 12.52
N ASP A 48 -26.23 5.75 12.03
CA ASP A 48 -25.34 5.56 10.90
C ASP A 48 -25.92 6.15 9.62
N GLU A 49 -27.22 6.01 9.42
CA GLU A 49 -27.91 6.65 8.30
C GLU A 49 -27.95 8.18 8.46
N ALA A 50 -28.11 8.69 9.70
CA ALA A 50 -28.05 10.13 9.97
C ALA A 50 -26.65 10.69 9.66
N VAL A 51 -25.58 9.97 10.01
CA VAL A 51 -24.21 10.35 9.66
C VAL A 51 -24.00 10.36 8.14
N VAL A 52 -24.49 9.34 7.42
CA VAL A 52 -24.38 9.31 5.96
C VAL A 52 -25.12 10.47 5.32
N LYS A 53 -26.34 10.78 5.82
CA LYS A 53 -27.12 11.92 5.34
C LYS A 53 -26.41 13.25 5.55
N ALA A 54 -25.84 13.45 6.74
CA ALA A 54 -25.06 14.66 7.06
C ALA A 54 -23.79 14.76 6.17
N LEU A 55 -23.09 13.64 5.92
CA LEU A 55 -21.98 13.58 4.98
C LEU A 55 -22.38 13.91 3.55
N GLN A 56 -23.56 13.44 3.10
CA GLN A 56 -24.08 13.76 1.77
C GLN A 56 -24.45 15.23 1.63
N LEU A 57 -25.09 15.83 2.65
CA LEU A 57 -25.38 17.27 2.68
C LEU A 57 -24.10 18.09 2.63
N LEU A 58 -23.11 17.73 3.44
CA LEU A 58 -21.81 18.37 3.44
C LEU A 58 -21.13 18.28 2.05
N ALA A 59 -21.17 17.11 1.41
CA ALA A 59 -20.58 16.90 0.11
C ALA A 59 -21.31 17.64 -1.04
N GLN A 60 -22.59 18.02 -0.84
CA GLN A 60 -23.35 18.80 -1.79
C GLN A 60 -23.09 20.31 -1.65
N HIS A 61 -22.88 20.80 -0.43
CA HIS A 61 -22.67 22.21 -0.15
C HIS A 61 -21.24 22.66 -0.34
N GLU A 62 -20.29 21.75 -0.18
CA GLU A 62 -18.87 22.04 -0.25
C GLU A 62 -18.20 21.35 -1.43
N GLU A 63 -17.18 21.97 -1.96
CA GLU A 63 -16.39 21.43 -3.07
C GLU A 63 -15.50 20.24 -2.62
N PHE A 64 -16.11 19.15 -2.18
CA PHE A 64 -15.38 17.93 -1.90
C PHE A 64 -14.91 17.19 -3.16
N GLY A 65 -15.49 17.50 -4.32
CA GLY A 65 -15.31 16.80 -5.58
C GLY A 65 -13.86 16.53 -5.96
N GLY A 66 -13.40 15.31 -5.74
CA GLY A 66 -12.05 14.86 -6.09
C GLY A 66 -10.94 15.28 -5.12
N ILE A 67 -11.19 16.23 -4.19
CA ILE A 67 -10.20 16.64 -3.19
C ILE A 67 -10.03 15.50 -2.17
N PRO A 68 -8.78 15.13 -1.81
CA PRO A 68 -8.52 14.12 -0.80
C PRO A 68 -9.09 14.53 0.56
N VAL A 69 -9.65 13.55 1.28
CA VAL A 69 -10.21 13.74 2.62
C VAL A 69 -9.48 12.82 3.61
N ILE A 70 -9.11 13.37 4.77
CA ILE A 70 -8.65 12.58 5.91
C ILE A 70 -9.68 12.72 7.01
N ALA A 71 -10.17 11.60 7.52
CA ALA A 71 -11.11 11.57 8.62
C ALA A 71 -10.48 11.02 9.90
N SER A 72 -11.12 11.28 11.04
CA SER A 72 -10.72 10.74 12.34
C SER A 72 -11.70 9.70 12.87
N LEU A 73 -11.14 8.76 13.65
CA LEU A 73 -11.87 8.00 14.64
C LEU A 73 -11.77 8.70 16.01
N SER A 74 -12.84 8.64 16.79
CA SER A 74 -12.87 9.16 18.15
C SER A 74 -11.91 8.40 19.07
N GLY A 75 -11.29 9.06 20.04
CA GLY A 75 -10.43 8.42 21.04
C GLY A 75 -11.08 7.24 21.77
N ARG A 76 -12.41 7.25 21.92
CA ARG A 76 -13.17 6.12 22.50
C ARG A 76 -13.20 4.86 21.62
N GLN A 77 -13.05 5.01 20.32
CA GLN A 77 -13.12 3.92 19.35
C GLN A 77 -11.77 3.24 19.10
N ILE A 78 -10.72 3.79 19.67
CA ILE A 78 -9.36 3.30 19.45
C ILE A 78 -8.70 2.87 20.76
N PHE A 79 -7.81 1.93 20.64
CA PHE A 79 -6.82 1.64 21.66
C PHE A 79 -5.62 2.56 21.46
N SER A 80 -5.18 3.27 22.50
CA SER A 80 -3.96 4.06 22.50
C SER A 80 -3.08 3.70 23.69
N ARG A 81 -1.78 3.53 23.46
CA ARG A 81 -0.80 3.24 24.50
C ARG A 81 0.57 3.78 24.14
N THR A 82 1.24 4.39 25.08
CA THR A 82 2.64 4.76 24.93
C THR A 82 3.51 3.65 25.49
N ILE A 83 4.51 3.22 24.72
CA ILE A 83 5.53 2.25 25.10
C ILE A 83 6.90 2.85 24.87
N ASN A 84 7.91 2.31 25.55
CA ASN A 84 9.28 2.75 25.39
C ASN A 84 10.09 1.64 24.70
N ILE A 85 10.86 2.00 23.66
CA ILE A 85 11.75 1.07 22.97
C ILE A 85 13.19 1.63 22.96
N PRO A 86 14.23 0.78 22.96
CA PRO A 86 15.60 1.26 22.83
C PRO A 86 15.84 1.92 21.47
N VAL A 87 16.81 2.82 21.39
CA VAL A 87 17.24 3.41 20.12
C VAL A 87 17.79 2.30 19.22
N LEU A 88 17.20 2.15 18.05
CA LEU A 88 17.52 1.10 17.08
C LEU A 88 17.92 1.70 15.74
N ASN A 89 18.59 0.89 14.92
CA ASN A 89 18.74 1.22 13.51
C ASN A 89 17.34 1.42 12.87
N PRO A 90 17.10 2.51 12.12
CA PRO A 90 15.79 2.83 11.53
C PRO A 90 15.10 1.66 10.81
N LYS A 91 15.88 0.80 10.14
CA LYS A 91 15.35 -0.40 9.45
C LYS A 91 14.78 -1.48 10.38
N LYS A 92 15.07 -1.41 11.68
CA LYS A 92 14.61 -2.38 12.68
C LYS A 92 13.46 -1.85 13.54
N VAL A 93 13.21 -0.55 13.51
CA VAL A 93 12.19 0.11 14.33
C VAL A 93 10.81 -0.46 14.03
N ASP A 94 10.39 -0.48 12.76
CA ASP A 94 9.05 -0.99 12.37
C ASP A 94 8.81 -2.41 12.90
N LYS A 95 9.80 -3.29 12.77
CA LYS A 95 9.67 -4.68 13.21
C LYS A 95 9.61 -4.81 14.73
N MET A 96 10.37 -3.99 15.46
CA MET A 96 10.33 -3.97 16.92
C MET A 96 8.99 -3.44 17.41
N VAL A 97 8.52 -2.33 16.82
CA VAL A 97 7.21 -1.76 17.16
C VAL A 97 6.08 -2.73 16.84
N GLU A 98 6.15 -3.45 15.71
CA GLU A 98 5.16 -4.49 15.39
C GLU A 98 5.14 -5.61 16.44
N LEU A 99 6.32 -6.06 16.91
CA LEU A 99 6.42 -7.10 17.93
C LEU A 99 5.79 -6.63 19.25
N GLU A 100 6.11 -5.42 19.68
CA GLU A 100 5.53 -4.81 20.88
C GLU A 100 4.02 -4.57 20.71
N ALA A 101 3.59 -4.09 19.55
CA ALA A 101 2.17 -3.85 19.25
C ALA A 101 1.36 -5.15 19.37
N ARG A 102 1.88 -6.30 18.91
CA ARG A 102 1.24 -7.61 19.04
C ARG A 102 1.04 -8.03 20.50
N GLN A 103 1.91 -7.59 21.42
CA GLN A 103 1.81 -7.89 22.84
C GLN A 103 0.90 -6.91 23.60
N GLN A 104 0.87 -5.65 23.14
CA GLN A 104 0.20 -4.56 23.85
C GLN A 104 -1.25 -4.34 23.41
N ILE A 105 -1.54 -4.57 22.12
CA ILE A 105 -2.89 -4.38 21.58
C ILE A 105 -3.78 -5.56 22.01
N PRO A 106 -4.89 -5.33 22.72
CA PRO A 106 -5.75 -6.39 23.18
C PRO A 106 -6.56 -7.02 22.04
N GLY A 107 -6.81 -8.31 22.12
CA GLY A 107 -7.65 -9.06 21.19
C GLY A 107 -6.87 -9.66 20.01
N ASN A 108 -7.57 -9.90 18.90
CA ASN A 108 -6.95 -10.48 17.71
C ASN A 108 -6.25 -9.41 16.90
N PHE A 109 -4.93 -9.45 16.82
CA PHE A 109 -4.11 -8.47 16.11
C PHE A 109 -4.43 -8.40 14.60
N ASP A 110 -4.91 -9.50 14.01
CA ASP A 110 -5.25 -9.54 12.59
C ASP A 110 -6.60 -8.87 12.27
N GLU A 111 -7.39 -8.52 13.31
CA GLU A 111 -8.67 -7.83 13.18
C GLU A 111 -8.57 -6.32 13.47
N VAL A 112 -7.37 -5.81 13.70
CA VAL A 112 -7.14 -4.39 13.95
C VAL A 112 -6.31 -3.74 12.84
N GLU A 113 -6.62 -2.48 12.58
CA GLU A 113 -5.72 -1.58 11.85
C GLU A 113 -4.95 -0.77 12.88
N TRP A 114 -3.65 -0.71 12.75
CA TRP A 114 -2.79 -0.07 13.72
C TRP A 114 -1.72 0.81 13.06
N GLY A 115 -1.22 1.73 13.84
CA GLY A 115 -0.12 2.61 13.46
C GLY A 115 0.54 3.19 14.69
N TYR A 116 1.63 3.88 14.52
CA TYR A 116 2.37 4.45 15.62
C TYR A 116 3.00 5.81 15.27
N HIS A 117 3.30 6.58 16.31
CA HIS A 117 4.14 7.77 16.27
C HIS A 117 5.38 7.54 17.13
N LEU A 118 6.56 7.74 16.55
CA LEU A 118 7.85 7.58 17.21
C LEU A 118 8.37 8.95 17.63
N SER A 119 8.69 9.10 18.89
CA SER A 119 9.31 10.31 19.45
C SER A 119 10.65 9.97 20.10
N PRO A 120 11.74 10.67 19.75
CA PRO A 120 13.00 10.48 20.43
C PRO A 120 12.91 10.98 21.87
N ASN A 121 13.39 10.18 22.82
CA ASN A 121 13.48 10.59 24.22
C ASN A 121 14.69 11.50 24.44
N PRO A 122 14.60 12.51 25.32
CA PRO A 122 15.72 13.39 25.65
C PRO A 122 16.95 12.66 26.22
N ASP A 123 16.77 11.44 26.74
CA ASP A 123 17.86 10.60 27.25
C ASP A 123 18.81 10.09 26.14
N GLY A 124 18.38 10.13 24.88
CA GLY A 124 19.13 9.64 23.72
C GLY A 124 19.35 8.12 23.68
N VAL A 125 18.79 7.37 24.64
CA VAL A 125 18.95 5.91 24.78
C VAL A 125 17.70 5.17 24.35
N SER A 126 16.54 5.82 24.47
CA SER A 126 15.24 5.25 24.18
C SER A 126 14.38 6.15 23.29
N ASN A 127 13.35 5.58 22.73
CA ASN A 127 12.31 6.29 21.99
C ASN A 127 10.95 5.96 22.60
N ASP A 128 10.10 6.96 22.72
CA ASP A 128 8.69 6.75 23.05
C ASP A 128 7.90 6.47 21.79
N VAL A 129 7.06 5.47 21.85
CA VAL A 129 6.19 5.05 20.75
C VAL A 129 4.75 5.15 21.22
N ALA A 130 4.01 6.08 20.66
CA ALA A 130 2.57 6.14 20.83
C ALA A 130 1.91 5.19 19.83
N LEU A 131 1.38 4.06 20.31
CA LEU A 131 0.63 3.08 19.54
C LEU A 131 -0.84 3.46 19.46
N PHE A 132 -1.42 3.28 18.28
CA PHE A 132 -2.84 3.48 18.02
C PHE A 132 -3.37 2.26 17.28
N ALA A 133 -4.53 1.75 17.72
CA ALA A 133 -5.19 0.64 17.03
C ALA A 133 -6.71 0.81 17.06
N ALA A 134 -7.35 0.49 15.95
CA ALA A 134 -8.79 0.47 15.79
C ALA A 134 -9.23 -0.90 15.26
N LYS A 135 -10.42 -1.36 15.64
CA LYS A 135 -11.01 -2.53 15.00
C LYS A 135 -11.21 -2.23 13.51
N ARG A 136 -10.85 -3.18 12.65
CA ARG A 136 -11.01 -3.06 11.20
C ARG A 136 -12.45 -2.73 10.80
N GLU A 137 -13.43 -3.28 11.51
CA GLU A 137 -14.86 -2.97 11.29
C GLU A 137 -15.16 -1.47 11.33
N LEU A 138 -14.55 -0.72 12.29
CA LEU A 138 -14.79 0.72 12.44
C LEU A 138 -14.18 1.51 11.29
N THR A 139 -12.97 1.14 10.84
CA THR A 139 -12.33 1.78 9.69
C THR A 139 -13.08 1.47 8.40
N ASP A 140 -13.50 0.23 8.20
CA ASP A 140 -14.28 -0.20 7.04
C ASP A 140 -15.66 0.47 6.99
N GLU A 141 -16.30 0.62 8.15
CA GLU A 141 -17.57 1.33 8.28
C GLU A 141 -17.41 2.80 7.89
N LEU A 142 -16.38 3.47 8.40
CA LEU A 142 -16.07 4.85 8.01
C LEU A 142 -15.83 4.99 6.52
N VAL A 143 -15.06 4.06 5.93
CA VAL A 143 -14.83 4.01 4.47
C VAL A 143 -16.14 3.84 3.72
N ARG A 144 -17.03 2.94 4.16
CA ARG A 144 -18.34 2.73 3.53
C ARG A 144 -19.22 4.00 3.60
N LYS A 145 -19.29 4.65 4.76
CA LYS A 145 -20.05 5.92 4.95
C LYS A 145 -19.54 7.01 4.00
N CYS A 146 -18.23 7.21 3.93
CA CYS A 146 -17.63 8.18 3.01
C CYS A 146 -17.86 7.80 1.53
N LYS A 147 -17.74 6.54 1.15
CA LYS A 147 -18.05 6.07 -0.22
C LYS A 147 -19.51 6.33 -0.59
N ARG A 148 -20.47 6.08 0.33
CA ARG A 148 -21.91 6.37 0.12
C ARG A 148 -22.19 7.86 -0.06
N ALA A 149 -21.40 8.72 0.57
CA ALA A 149 -21.50 10.17 0.43
C ALA A 149 -20.69 10.74 -0.74
N GLY A 150 -20.00 9.92 -1.53
CA GLY A 150 -19.16 10.38 -2.65
C GLY A 150 -17.85 11.07 -2.22
N ILE A 151 -17.43 10.91 -0.97
CA ILE A 151 -16.25 11.54 -0.39
C ILE A 151 -14.99 10.67 -0.67
N ASN A 152 -13.95 11.31 -1.19
CA ASN A 152 -12.66 10.66 -1.48
C ASN A 152 -11.80 10.55 -0.22
N LEU A 153 -12.13 9.61 0.67
CA LEU A 153 -11.39 9.37 1.91
C LEU A 153 -10.04 8.72 1.61
N VAL A 154 -8.92 9.37 1.87
CA VAL A 154 -7.55 8.88 1.59
C VAL A 154 -6.77 8.48 2.83
N GLY A 155 -7.24 8.80 4.01
CA GLY A 155 -6.62 8.43 5.27
C GLY A 155 -7.60 8.45 6.43
N VAL A 156 -7.31 7.65 7.44
CA VAL A 156 -8.02 7.59 8.72
C VAL A 156 -7.02 7.81 9.83
N SER A 157 -7.27 8.80 10.68
CA SER A 157 -6.42 9.13 11.81
C SER A 157 -7.21 9.11 13.13
N VAL A 158 -6.66 9.70 14.15
CA VAL A 158 -7.22 9.76 15.51
C VAL A 158 -7.52 11.21 15.87
N SER A 159 -8.71 11.49 16.44
CA SER A 159 -9.12 12.86 16.78
C SER A 159 -8.14 13.56 17.71
N SER A 160 -7.72 12.89 18.78
CA SER A 160 -6.77 13.45 19.75
C SER A 160 -5.39 13.73 19.15
N LEU A 161 -4.92 12.88 18.22
CA LEU A 161 -3.67 13.09 17.48
C LEU A 161 -3.76 14.26 16.51
N ALA A 162 -4.91 14.40 15.86
CA ALA A 162 -5.16 15.53 14.97
C ALA A 162 -5.17 16.85 15.74
N LEU A 163 -5.83 16.88 16.88
CA LEU A 163 -5.84 18.08 17.75
C LEU A 163 -4.44 18.43 18.26
N TYR A 164 -3.63 17.43 18.65
CA TYR A 164 -2.21 17.63 18.94
C TYR A 164 -1.48 18.29 17.78
N ASN A 165 -1.64 17.78 16.57
CA ASN A 165 -0.99 18.34 15.39
C ASN A 165 -1.37 19.80 15.15
N PHE A 166 -2.65 20.16 15.37
CA PHE A 166 -3.11 21.54 15.26
C PHE A 166 -2.46 22.44 16.32
N VAL A 167 -2.58 22.08 17.60
CA VAL A 167 -2.04 22.89 18.70
C VAL A 167 -0.52 23.01 18.60
N ARG A 168 0.19 21.91 18.33
CA ARG A 168 1.66 21.91 18.19
C ARG A 168 2.16 22.72 16.99
N PHE A 169 1.38 22.78 15.91
CA PHE A 169 1.74 23.56 14.73
C PHE A 169 1.46 25.03 14.88
N ASP A 170 0.27 25.37 15.35
CA ASP A 170 -0.26 26.74 15.32
C ASP A 170 0.05 27.52 16.58
N GLN A 171 0.01 26.87 17.74
CA GLN A 171 0.26 27.51 19.03
C GLN A 171 1.73 27.41 19.43
N GLU A 172 2.25 28.45 20.10
CA GLU A 172 3.65 28.50 20.52
C GLU A 172 3.77 28.28 22.02
N PHE A 173 4.35 27.16 22.40
CA PHE A 173 4.71 26.83 23.76
C PHE A 173 6.19 26.46 23.83
N PRO A 174 6.91 26.74 24.94
CA PRO A 174 8.29 26.32 25.13
C PRO A 174 8.45 24.79 25.01
N ASP A 175 9.53 24.34 24.34
CA ASP A 175 9.77 22.91 24.16
C ASP A 175 10.12 22.15 25.46
N ASP A 176 10.50 22.87 26.53
CA ASP A 176 10.79 22.31 27.85
C ASP A 176 9.54 22.22 28.76
N GLU A 177 8.42 22.75 28.33
CA GLU A 177 7.13 22.65 29.03
C GLU A 177 6.28 21.52 28.50
N THR A 178 5.53 20.89 29.42
CA THR A 178 4.50 19.91 29.04
C THR A 178 3.17 20.62 28.90
N VAL A 179 2.67 20.70 27.70
CA VAL A 179 1.36 21.28 27.37
C VAL A 179 0.27 20.23 27.51
N ILE A 180 -0.81 20.61 28.17
CA ILE A 180 -2.01 19.80 28.34
C ILE A 180 -3.05 20.29 27.32
N ILE A 181 -3.60 19.39 26.52
CA ILE A 181 -4.77 19.69 25.69
C ILE A 181 -5.95 18.91 26.26
N LEU A 182 -7.02 19.63 26.56
CA LEU A 182 -8.25 19.06 27.11
C LEU A 182 -9.39 19.35 26.14
N ASP A 183 -9.83 18.32 25.44
CA ASP A 183 -10.94 18.39 24.48
C ASP A 183 -12.19 17.75 25.08
N VAL A 184 -13.17 18.55 25.49
CA VAL A 184 -14.44 18.07 26.06
C VAL A 184 -15.48 17.98 24.96
N GLY A 185 -15.52 16.82 24.32
CA GLY A 185 -16.48 16.48 23.27
C GLY A 185 -17.88 16.14 23.82
N ALA A 186 -18.77 15.73 22.91
CA ALA A 186 -20.14 15.34 23.29
C ALA A 186 -20.17 13.96 23.99
N GLU A 187 -19.36 12.98 23.57
CA GLU A 187 -19.36 11.59 24.09
C GLU A 187 -18.16 11.23 24.95
N ASN A 188 -17.04 11.89 24.77
CA ASN A 188 -15.79 11.65 25.51
C ASN A 188 -15.01 12.93 25.69
N THR A 189 -14.08 12.88 26.63
CA THR A 189 -13.07 13.90 26.81
C THR A 189 -11.71 13.32 26.46
N ASP A 190 -11.01 13.94 25.52
CA ASP A 190 -9.65 13.57 25.17
C ASP A 190 -8.65 14.44 25.93
N LEU A 191 -7.76 13.81 26.66
CA LEU A 191 -6.65 14.42 27.36
C LEU A 191 -5.34 14.06 26.65
N VAL A 192 -4.66 15.07 26.13
CA VAL A 192 -3.40 14.92 25.42
C VAL A 192 -2.34 15.72 26.15
N LEU A 193 -1.22 15.11 26.46
CA LEU A 193 -0.05 15.77 27.01
C LEU A 193 1.11 15.63 26.01
N TYR A 194 1.81 16.71 25.75
CA TYR A 194 2.99 16.66 24.93
C TYR A 194 4.10 17.58 25.47
N GLN A 195 5.33 17.14 25.28
CA GLN A 195 6.54 17.94 25.51
C GLN A 195 7.50 17.70 24.35
N GLY A 196 7.81 18.77 23.60
CA GLY A 196 8.54 18.61 22.35
C GLY A 196 7.83 17.68 21.37
N GLU A 197 8.39 16.50 21.12
CA GLU A 197 7.79 15.45 20.26
C GLU A 197 7.19 14.28 21.06
N THR A 198 7.48 14.20 22.37
CA THR A 198 6.92 13.16 23.24
C THR A 198 5.42 13.39 23.46
N LEU A 199 4.64 12.34 23.31
CA LEU A 199 3.19 12.39 23.29
C LEU A 199 2.59 11.32 24.20
N TRP A 200 1.66 11.74 25.07
CA TRP A 200 0.85 10.87 25.90
C TRP A 200 -0.64 11.24 25.76
N MET A 201 -1.50 10.24 25.65
CA MET A 201 -2.93 10.45 25.41
C MET A 201 -3.77 9.54 26.31
N ARG A 202 -4.93 10.04 26.72
CA ARG A 202 -5.95 9.29 27.44
C ARG A 202 -7.34 9.82 27.12
N THR A 203 -8.27 8.93 26.83
CA THR A 203 -9.68 9.27 26.66
C THR A 203 -10.43 8.97 27.95
N LEU A 204 -11.19 9.95 28.44
CA LEU A 204 -12.04 9.90 29.61
C LEU A 204 -13.50 9.71 29.18
N ALA A 205 -14.27 8.96 29.96
CA ALA A 205 -15.66 8.68 29.64
C ALA A 205 -16.61 9.86 29.90
N LEU A 206 -16.22 10.78 30.78
CA LEU A 206 -17.01 11.99 31.09
C LEU A 206 -17.00 12.97 29.90
N SER A 207 -18.15 13.61 29.64
CA SER A 207 -18.39 14.29 28.38
C SER A 207 -19.47 15.38 28.48
N GLY A 208 -19.66 16.13 27.40
CA GLY A 208 -20.74 17.10 27.28
C GLY A 208 -22.14 16.51 27.40
N ASN A 209 -22.33 15.24 27.02
CA ASN A 209 -23.62 14.54 27.18
C ASN A 209 -23.93 14.24 28.64
N ASP A 210 -22.93 14.11 29.51
CA ASP A 210 -23.16 13.93 30.94
C ASP A 210 -23.66 15.22 31.57
N VAL A 211 -23.17 16.37 31.13
CA VAL A 211 -23.74 17.68 31.44
C VAL A 211 -25.21 17.74 30.98
N THR A 212 -25.53 17.33 29.77
CA THR A 212 -26.89 17.28 29.21
C THR A 212 -27.82 16.40 30.04
N LYS A 213 -27.34 15.22 30.47
CA LYS A 213 -28.10 14.32 31.37
C LYS A 213 -28.43 14.95 32.73
N VAL A 214 -27.56 15.81 33.26
CA VAL A 214 -27.87 16.59 34.47
C VAL A 214 -29.05 17.52 34.23
N PHE A 215 -29.11 18.22 33.09
CA PHE A 215 -30.22 19.06 32.71
C PHE A 215 -31.52 18.27 32.55
N MET A 216 -31.47 17.13 31.82
CA MET A 216 -32.63 16.25 31.68
C MET A 216 -33.23 15.87 33.04
N LYS A 217 -32.39 15.43 33.97
CA LYS A 217 -32.82 15.04 35.30
C LYS A 217 -33.36 16.23 36.12
N LYS A 218 -32.67 17.37 36.06
CA LYS A 218 -33.03 18.54 36.85
C LYS A 218 -34.29 19.22 36.39
N PHE A 219 -34.45 19.39 35.08
CA PHE A 219 -35.55 20.09 34.47
C PHE A 219 -36.67 19.19 33.96
N ARG A 220 -36.46 17.84 33.97
CA ARG A 220 -37.40 16.82 33.49
C ARG A 220 -37.77 17.01 32.03
N VAL A 221 -36.79 17.30 31.21
CA VAL A 221 -36.94 17.56 29.77
C VAL A 221 -36.28 16.45 28.95
N SER A 222 -36.62 16.41 27.67
CA SER A 222 -35.96 15.50 26.70
C SER A 222 -34.49 15.86 26.50
N PHE A 223 -33.73 14.98 25.86
CA PHE A 223 -32.32 15.23 25.54
C PHE A 223 -32.17 16.45 24.64
N GLU A 224 -33.01 16.59 23.63
CA GLU A 224 -32.98 17.71 22.67
C GLU A 224 -33.27 19.04 23.34
N GLU A 225 -34.30 19.08 24.21
CA GLU A 225 -34.63 20.26 25.01
C GLU A 225 -33.50 20.62 25.98
N ALA A 226 -32.88 19.60 26.60
CA ALA A 226 -31.73 19.78 27.48
C ALA A 226 -30.50 20.34 26.72
N GLU A 227 -30.23 19.86 25.52
CA GLU A 227 -29.18 20.40 24.66
C GLU A 227 -29.46 21.85 24.24
N THR A 228 -30.70 22.17 23.93
CA THR A 228 -31.12 23.52 23.60
C THR A 228 -30.92 24.46 24.80
N LEU A 229 -31.36 24.04 25.99
CA LEU A 229 -31.14 24.80 27.23
C LEU A 229 -29.65 24.97 27.51
N LYS A 230 -28.85 23.93 27.35
CA LYS A 230 -27.40 23.98 27.53
C LYS A 230 -26.74 25.03 26.63
N ARG A 231 -27.12 25.09 25.35
CA ARG A 231 -26.59 26.07 24.39
C ARG A 231 -27.00 27.52 24.71
N GLN A 232 -28.17 27.69 25.31
CA GLN A 232 -28.74 29.03 25.66
C GLN A 232 -28.35 29.53 27.04
N ILE A 233 -27.57 28.77 27.83
CA ILE A 233 -27.18 29.16 29.19
C ILE A 233 -26.51 30.53 29.21
N GLY A 234 -25.66 30.85 28.25
CA GLY A 234 -24.91 32.09 28.15
C GLY A 234 -25.82 33.33 28.19
N ASP A 235 -27.00 33.21 27.59
CA ASP A 235 -27.98 34.30 27.50
C ASP A 235 -28.95 34.37 28.72
N SER A 236 -28.81 33.36 29.63
CA SER A 236 -29.72 33.23 30.77
C SER A 236 -29.30 34.11 31.94
N ARG A 237 -30.23 34.89 32.47
CA ARG A 237 -30.05 35.65 33.75
C ARG A 237 -29.78 34.73 34.95
N GLN A 238 -29.96 33.42 34.81
CA GLN A 238 -29.77 32.43 35.88
C GLN A 238 -28.53 31.53 35.62
N ALA A 239 -27.63 31.92 34.73
CA ALA A 239 -26.46 31.16 34.35
C ALA A 239 -25.67 30.61 35.55
N GLU A 240 -25.43 31.46 36.58
CA GLU A 240 -24.72 31.02 37.80
C GLU A 240 -25.47 29.95 38.60
N LYS A 241 -26.81 30.04 38.72
CA LYS A 241 -27.60 29.02 39.41
C LYS A 241 -27.61 27.69 38.65
N ILE A 242 -27.64 27.78 37.33
CA ILE A 242 -27.60 26.62 36.46
C ILE A 242 -26.21 25.98 36.55
N PHE A 243 -25.13 26.78 36.55
CA PHE A 243 -23.76 26.29 36.68
C PHE A 243 -23.55 25.51 37.99
N LYS A 244 -24.12 25.96 39.10
CA LYS A 244 -24.12 25.25 40.40
C LYS A 244 -24.73 23.84 40.30
N VAL A 245 -25.69 23.63 39.43
CA VAL A 245 -26.30 22.31 39.21
C VAL A 245 -25.31 21.36 38.54
N LEU A 246 -24.36 21.89 37.77
CA LEU A 246 -23.34 21.14 37.07
C LEU A 246 -22.11 20.80 37.91
N GLU A 247 -21.93 21.49 39.06
CA GLU A 247 -20.73 21.35 39.90
C GLU A 247 -20.36 19.86 40.19
N GLY A 248 -21.36 19.01 40.43
CA GLY A 248 -21.11 17.57 40.70
C GLY A 248 -20.39 16.90 39.54
N THR A 249 -20.92 17.04 38.34
CA THR A 249 -20.35 16.42 37.11
C THR A 249 -19.03 17.10 36.73
N LEU A 250 -18.92 18.42 36.90
CA LEU A 250 -17.68 19.14 36.62
C LEU A 250 -16.56 18.77 37.62
N ASN A 251 -16.90 18.59 38.90
CA ASN A 251 -15.97 18.06 39.90
C ASN A 251 -15.48 16.65 39.56
N GLU A 252 -16.36 15.78 39.06
CA GLU A 252 -16.00 14.45 38.63
C GLU A 252 -15.04 14.52 37.43
N LEU A 253 -15.33 15.34 36.41
CA LEU A 253 -14.47 15.59 35.27
C LEU A 253 -13.06 16.06 35.70
N THR A 254 -13.02 17.12 36.54
CA THR A 254 -11.73 17.67 36.97
C THR A 254 -10.94 16.69 37.83
N SER A 255 -11.63 15.86 38.64
CA SER A 255 -10.99 14.80 39.44
C SER A 255 -10.37 13.71 38.56
N GLU A 256 -11.05 13.29 37.49
CA GLU A 256 -10.51 12.34 36.53
C GLU A 256 -9.31 12.92 35.76
N VAL A 257 -9.40 14.20 35.38
CA VAL A 257 -8.26 14.90 34.75
C VAL A 257 -7.10 14.97 35.75
N GLN A 258 -7.30 15.40 37.01
CA GLN A 258 -6.26 15.46 38.04
C GLN A 258 -5.60 14.09 38.28
N ARG A 259 -6.40 13.02 38.33
CA ARG A 259 -5.91 11.65 38.49
C ARG A 259 -5.01 11.24 37.30
N SER A 260 -5.43 11.60 36.09
CA SER A 260 -4.66 11.31 34.87
C SER A 260 -3.35 12.10 34.82
N LEU A 261 -3.39 13.40 35.20
CA LEU A 261 -2.19 14.24 35.29
C LEU A 261 -1.23 13.76 36.38
N GLY A 262 -1.78 13.33 37.53
CA GLY A 262 -1.00 12.72 38.62
C GLY A 262 -0.31 11.43 38.18
N PHE A 263 -1.00 10.58 37.41
CA PHE A 263 -0.42 9.38 36.83
C PHE A 263 0.72 9.72 35.85
N TYR A 264 0.50 10.65 34.94
CA TYR A 264 1.54 11.10 33.99
C TYR A 264 2.77 11.66 34.75
N LYS A 265 2.55 12.52 35.74
CA LYS A 265 3.62 13.13 36.54
C LYS A 265 4.41 12.10 37.36
N SER A 266 3.77 11.01 37.79
CA SER A 266 4.46 9.94 38.50
C SER A 266 5.47 9.18 37.62
N GLN A 267 5.21 9.11 36.33
CA GLN A 267 6.09 8.49 35.34
C GLN A 267 7.10 9.49 34.76
N ASN A 268 6.75 10.78 34.72
CA ASN A 268 7.54 11.87 34.16
C ASN A 268 7.80 12.93 35.23
N THR A 269 8.67 12.63 36.17
CA THR A 269 8.92 13.44 37.38
C THR A 269 9.47 14.84 37.06
N SER A 270 10.13 15.02 35.91
CA SER A 270 10.67 16.30 35.42
C SER A 270 9.62 17.16 34.67
N ALA A 271 8.43 16.63 34.41
CA ALA A 271 7.41 17.33 33.62
C ALA A 271 6.93 18.60 34.32
N LYS A 272 7.05 19.72 33.64
CA LYS A 272 6.49 21.01 34.05
C LYS A 272 5.13 21.18 33.42
N LEU A 273 4.08 21.02 34.22
CA LEU A 273 2.69 21.17 33.78
C LEU A 273 2.24 22.58 34.16
N GLU A 274 2.13 23.48 33.22
CA GLU A 274 1.75 24.90 33.49
C GLU A 274 0.57 25.34 32.65
N ASN A 275 0.49 24.87 31.41
CA ASN A 275 -0.47 25.33 30.42
C ASN A 275 -1.49 24.25 30.03
N ILE A 276 -2.77 24.62 30.03
CA ILE A 276 -3.86 23.82 29.47
C ILE A 276 -4.44 24.56 28.28
N VAL A 277 -4.48 23.92 27.13
CA VAL A 277 -5.25 24.36 25.97
C VAL A 277 -6.60 23.64 25.99
N ILE A 278 -7.68 24.40 26.00
CA ILE A 278 -9.04 23.86 26.01
C ILE A 278 -9.65 23.88 24.61
N SER A 279 -10.34 22.77 24.26
CA SER A 279 -11.04 22.55 23.01
C SER A 279 -12.40 21.88 23.25
N GLY A 280 -13.28 21.99 22.28
CA GLY A 280 -14.60 21.38 22.34
C GLY A 280 -15.72 22.34 22.77
N ASN A 281 -16.91 22.09 22.25
CA ASN A 281 -18.07 22.98 22.45
C ASN A 281 -18.58 23.05 23.91
N THR A 282 -18.18 22.12 24.77
CA THR A 282 -18.55 22.13 26.19
C THR A 282 -17.92 23.32 26.91
N PHE A 283 -16.77 23.82 26.44
CA PHE A 283 -16.14 25.03 27.01
C PHE A 283 -16.83 26.34 26.64
N ARG A 284 -17.84 26.31 25.78
CA ARG A 284 -18.73 27.49 25.56
C ARG A 284 -19.73 27.68 26.68
N LEU A 285 -19.81 26.77 27.67
CA LEU A 285 -20.57 27.00 28.88
C LEU A 285 -19.96 28.18 29.66
N PRO A 286 -20.76 29.13 30.11
CA PRO A 286 -20.28 30.28 30.90
C PRO A 286 -19.53 29.82 32.14
N ASN A 287 -18.43 30.48 32.47
CA ASN A 287 -17.56 30.21 33.61
C ASN A 287 -16.85 28.81 33.57
N MET A 288 -16.94 28.08 32.47
CA MET A 288 -16.29 26.75 32.36
C MET A 288 -14.76 26.85 32.28
N PRO A 289 -14.16 27.76 31.48
CA PRO A 289 -12.70 27.95 31.47
C PRO A 289 -12.17 28.37 32.84
N GLU A 290 -12.81 29.30 33.51
CA GLU A 290 -12.46 29.82 34.85
C GLU A 290 -12.55 28.70 35.88
N TYR A 291 -13.60 27.89 35.83
CA TYR A 291 -13.78 26.74 36.72
C TYR A 291 -12.65 25.74 36.58
N ILE A 292 -12.25 25.41 35.32
CA ILE A 292 -11.13 24.51 35.04
C ILE A 292 -9.83 25.12 35.58
N ALA A 293 -9.57 26.41 35.33
CA ALA A 293 -8.37 27.11 35.82
C ALA A 293 -8.27 27.05 37.35
N GLU A 294 -9.37 27.32 38.05
CA GLU A 294 -9.41 27.30 39.52
C GLU A 294 -9.21 25.91 40.10
N ARG A 295 -9.88 24.89 39.52
CA ARG A 295 -9.87 23.52 40.04
C ARG A 295 -8.57 22.79 39.72
N LEU A 296 -8.03 22.96 38.54
CA LEU A 296 -6.79 22.27 38.11
C LEU A 296 -5.54 23.08 38.49
N ARG A 297 -5.64 24.38 38.70
CA ARG A 297 -4.54 25.30 39.05
C ARG A 297 -3.48 25.40 37.97
N TYR A 298 -3.90 25.42 36.72
CA TYR A 298 -3.07 25.63 35.54
C TYR A 298 -3.55 26.84 34.76
N THR A 299 -2.68 27.44 33.95
CA THR A 299 -3.05 28.52 33.03
C THR A 299 -3.90 27.94 31.89
N VAL A 300 -5.13 28.41 31.74
CA VAL A 300 -6.04 27.97 30.70
C VAL A 300 -5.90 28.88 29.47
N ASN A 301 -5.59 28.28 28.36
CA ASN A 301 -5.48 28.93 27.06
C ASN A 301 -6.66 28.48 26.18
N ILE A 302 -7.43 29.44 25.70
CA ILE A 302 -8.57 29.21 24.82
C ILE A 302 -8.10 29.38 23.37
N LEU A 303 -8.56 28.53 22.48
CA LEU A 303 -8.27 28.62 21.04
C LEU A 303 -9.17 29.73 20.43
N GLU A 304 -8.74 30.98 20.51
CA GLU A 304 -9.50 32.15 20.03
C GLU A 304 -9.00 32.70 18.70
N ASP A 305 -7.74 32.44 18.33
CA ASP A 305 -7.14 32.88 17.06
C ASP A 305 -6.12 31.88 16.55
N LEU A 306 -5.75 32.03 15.27
CA LEU A 306 -4.70 31.28 14.59
C LEU A 306 -3.41 32.12 14.55
N ASN A 307 -2.28 31.52 14.92
CA ASN A 307 -0.99 32.19 14.96
C ASN A 307 -0.20 32.01 13.65
N LYS A 308 -0.13 30.78 13.13
CA LYS A 308 0.65 30.42 11.94
C LYS A 308 -0.22 30.09 10.72
N ILE A 309 -1.44 29.66 10.96
CA ILE A 309 -2.36 29.29 9.89
C ILE A 309 -3.12 30.53 9.43
N GLN A 310 -3.10 30.80 8.13
CA GLN A 310 -3.82 31.91 7.54
C GLN A 310 -5.26 31.52 7.22
N VAL A 311 -6.17 32.47 7.29
CA VAL A 311 -7.56 32.30 6.84
C VAL A 311 -7.71 32.96 5.48
N ALA A 312 -8.21 32.24 4.47
CA ALA A 312 -8.41 32.78 3.13
C ALA A 312 -9.43 33.93 3.13
N GLY A 313 -9.20 34.93 2.27
CA GLY A 313 -10.02 36.15 2.24
C GLY A 313 -11.50 36.00 1.87
N GLY A 314 -11.91 34.78 1.43
CA GLY A 314 -13.32 34.47 1.16
C GLY A 314 -14.09 33.93 2.37
N ILE A 315 -13.43 33.74 3.52
CA ILE A 315 -14.03 33.24 4.76
C ILE A 315 -14.33 34.40 5.68
N ASP A 316 -15.54 34.45 6.24
CA ASP A 316 -15.86 35.36 7.34
C ASP A 316 -15.01 34.96 8.56
N ARG A 317 -13.97 35.75 8.81
CA ARG A 317 -13.00 35.48 9.89
C ARG A 317 -13.65 35.48 11.26
N GLU A 318 -14.56 36.39 11.51
CA GLU A 318 -15.22 36.50 12.82
C GLU A 318 -16.08 35.26 13.10
N HIS A 319 -16.83 34.82 12.12
CA HIS A 319 -17.64 33.62 12.23
C HIS A 319 -16.75 32.36 12.38
N PHE A 320 -15.67 32.29 11.61
CA PHE A 320 -14.69 31.18 11.69
C PHE A 320 -14.05 31.09 13.09
N LEU A 321 -13.59 32.22 13.64
CA LEU A 321 -12.94 32.24 14.96
C LEU A 321 -13.90 31.82 16.08
N ARG A 322 -15.18 32.19 15.98
CA ARG A 322 -16.21 31.69 16.90
C ARG A 322 -16.32 30.16 16.88
N ASP A 323 -16.08 29.54 15.74
CA ASP A 323 -16.19 28.09 15.57
C ASP A 323 -14.87 27.37 15.78
N LEU A 324 -13.75 28.09 15.89
CA LEU A 324 -12.39 27.54 15.95
C LEU A 324 -12.21 26.46 17.02
N GLN A 325 -12.77 26.65 18.21
CA GLN A 325 -12.72 25.68 19.31
C GLN A 325 -13.27 24.30 18.92
N SER A 326 -14.18 24.23 17.95
CA SER A 326 -14.74 22.96 17.45
C SER A 326 -14.07 22.43 16.22
N LEU A 327 -13.27 23.24 15.53
CA LEU A 327 -12.61 22.91 14.26
C LEU A 327 -11.18 22.36 14.44
N GLY A 328 -10.62 22.38 15.65
CA GLY A 328 -9.23 22.01 15.89
C GLY A 328 -8.85 20.62 15.36
N VAL A 329 -9.72 19.63 15.54
CA VAL A 329 -9.52 18.27 15.00
C VAL A 329 -9.51 18.29 13.47
N ALA A 330 -10.48 18.94 12.83
CA ALA A 330 -10.57 19.02 11.38
C ALA A 330 -9.36 19.74 10.76
N ILE A 331 -8.91 20.84 11.37
CA ILE A 331 -7.69 21.55 10.95
C ILE A 331 -6.46 20.63 11.10
N GLY A 332 -6.31 19.95 12.23
CA GLY A 332 -5.21 19.04 12.48
C GLY A 332 -5.14 17.86 11.50
N LEU A 333 -6.29 17.31 11.10
CA LEU A 333 -6.38 16.30 10.03
C LEU A 333 -5.92 16.88 8.68
N GLY A 334 -6.32 18.11 8.39
CA GLY A 334 -5.85 18.83 7.22
C GLY A 334 -4.33 19.02 7.21
N LEU A 335 -3.74 19.45 8.34
CA LEU A 335 -2.29 19.54 8.50
C LEU A 335 -1.59 18.21 8.27
N GLN A 336 -2.18 17.13 8.75
CA GLN A 336 -1.66 15.76 8.56
C GLN A 336 -1.65 15.38 7.07
N GLY A 337 -2.73 15.67 6.35
CA GLY A 337 -2.84 15.38 4.93
C GLY A 337 -1.94 16.22 4.04
N THR A 338 -1.62 17.44 4.45
CA THR A 338 -0.62 18.26 3.74
C THR A 338 0.82 17.84 4.04
N GLY A 339 1.01 16.93 4.99
CA GLY A 339 2.32 16.40 5.38
C GLY A 339 3.20 17.40 6.13
N ILE A 340 2.60 18.41 6.75
CA ILE A 340 3.32 19.35 7.63
C ILE A 340 3.23 18.95 9.10
N ALA A 341 2.24 18.15 9.46
CA ALA A 341 2.05 17.66 10.80
C ALA A 341 3.23 16.80 11.29
N LYS A 342 3.56 16.92 12.57
CA LYS A 342 4.63 16.15 13.21
C LYS A 342 4.26 14.69 13.41
N ALA A 343 3.06 14.41 13.89
CA ALA A 343 2.56 13.06 14.08
C ALA A 343 1.66 12.65 12.92
N ASN A 344 1.99 11.52 12.29
CA ASN A 344 1.30 11.07 11.09
C ASN A 344 0.97 9.57 11.19
N VAL A 345 -0.24 9.27 11.65
CA VAL A 345 -0.75 7.90 11.77
C VAL A 345 -1.90 7.71 10.79
N ASN A 346 -1.91 6.58 10.08
CA ASN A 346 -2.97 6.21 9.17
C ASN A 346 -3.48 4.81 9.50
N LEU A 347 -4.73 4.75 9.94
CA LEU A 347 -5.44 3.52 10.29
C LEU A 347 -6.30 2.99 9.12
N LEU A 348 -6.13 3.54 7.92
CA LEU A 348 -6.76 2.98 6.73
C LEU A 348 -6.12 1.64 6.39
N SER A 349 -6.93 0.62 6.08
CA SER A 349 -6.41 -0.72 5.79
C SER A 349 -5.40 -0.71 4.63
N THR A 350 -4.40 -1.57 4.72
CA THR A 350 -3.39 -1.73 3.65
C THR A 350 -4.03 -2.09 2.31
N THR A 351 -5.12 -2.82 2.32
CA THR A 351 -5.90 -3.17 1.12
C THR A 351 -6.50 -1.92 0.47
N GLU A 352 -7.17 -1.06 1.23
CA GLU A 352 -7.73 0.19 0.73
C GLU A 352 -6.63 1.16 0.25
N GLN A 353 -5.50 1.21 0.95
CA GLN A 353 -4.35 2.02 0.52
C GLN A 353 -3.79 1.50 -0.81
N LEU A 354 -3.61 0.18 -0.96
CA LEU A 354 -3.11 -0.45 -2.18
C LEU A 354 -4.06 -0.26 -3.35
N GLU A 355 -5.38 -0.45 -3.15
CA GLU A 355 -6.38 -0.20 -4.20
C GLU A 355 -6.31 1.24 -4.72
N ARG A 356 -6.07 2.23 -3.85
CA ARG A 356 -5.93 3.64 -4.25
C ARG A 356 -4.69 3.87 -5.06
N VAL A 357 -3.55 3.33 -4.62
CA VAL A 357 -2.28 3.42 -5.38
C VAL A 357 -2.45 2.78 -6.75
N LEU A 358 -3.12 1.63 -6.84
CA LEU A 358 -3.40 0.98 -8.12
C LEU A 358 -4.35 1.82 -9.00
N LYS A 359 -5.40 2.41 -8.41
CA LYS A 359 -6.32 3.30 -9.14
C LYS A 359 -5.62 4.55 -9.65
N SER A 360 -4.78 5.18 -8.84
CA SER A 360 -4.02 6.38 -9.24
C SER A 360 -3.01 6.10 -10.36
N LYS A 361 -2.48 4.87 -10.44
CA LYS A 361 -1.49 4.44 -11.44
C LYS A 361 -2.10 3.78 -12.68
N ARG A 362 -3.43 3.64 -12.79
CA ARG A 362 -4.10 3.05 -13.98
C ARG A 362 -3.71 3.73 -15.29
N TRP A 363 -3.54 5.05 -15.27
CA TRP A 363 -3.09 5.80 -16.44
C TRP A 363 -1.71 5.34 -16.93
N ALA A 364 -0.79 5.00 -16.00
CA ALA A 364 0.55 4.50 -16.35
C ALA A 364 0.48 3.13 -17.04
N ALA A 365 -0.45 2.25 -16.59
CA ALA A 365 -0.72 0.99 -17.28
C ALA A 365 -1.25 1.22 -18.71
N VAL A 366 -2.18 2.18 -18.88
CA VAL A 366 -2.67 2.56 -20.22
C VAL A 366 -1.55 3.10 -21.10
N VAL A 367 -0.72 3.99 -20.57
CA VAL A 367 0.46 4.52 -21.30
C VAL A 367 1.41 3.40 -21.68
N LEU A 368 1.68 2.45 -20.77
CA LEU A 368 2.53 1.30 -21.06
C LEU A 368 1.96 0.45 -22.21
N VAL A 369 0.66 0.16 -22.18
CA VAL A 369 -0.01 -0.58 -23.26
C VAL A 369 0.08 0.16 -24.59
N VAL A 370 -0.12 1.49 -24.59
CA VAL A 370 0.02 2.32 -25.81
C VAL A 370 1.46 2.28 -26.32
N LEU A 371 2.45 2.45 -25.45
CA LEU A 371 3.87 2.38 -25.83
C LEU A 371 4.25 1.01 -26.41
N LEU A 372 3.76 -0.06 -25.79
CA LEU A 372 3.95 -1.42 -26.32
C LEU A 372 3.27 -1.58 -27.68
N GLY A 373 2.06 -1.04 -27.86
CA GLY A 373 1.35 -1.03 -29.13
C GLY A 373 2.11 -0.27 -30.22
N VAL A 374 2.66 0.89 -29.90
CA VAL A 374 3.50 1.68 -30.82
C VAL A 374 4.79 0.94 -31.16
N ALA A 375 5.47 0.36 -30.15
CA ALA A 375 6.68 -0.43 -30.39
C ALA A 375 6.41 -1.65 -31.28
N PHE A 376 5.27 -2.32 -31.07
CA PHE A 376 4.82 -3.43 -31.92
C PHE A 376 4.53 -2.95 -33.36
N ALA A 377 3.82 -1.83 -33.54
CA ALA A 377 3.52 -1.28 -34.85
C ALA A 377 4.79 -0.86 -35.62
N VAL A 378 5.73 -0.22 -34.92
CA VAL A 378 7.05 0.14 -35.51
C VAL A 378 7.81 -1.13 -35.90
N ASN A 379 7.85 -2.12 -35.02
CA ASN A 379 8.51 -3.40 -35.33
C ASN A 379 7.84 -4.08 -36.54
N PHE A 380 6.51 -4.12 -36.58
CA PHE A 380 5.76 -4.70 -37.70
C PHE A 380 6.03 -3.98 -39.03
N THR A 381 6.08 -2.65 -39.03
CA THR A 381 6.39 -1.87 -40.25
C THR A 381 7.83 -2.07 -40.71
N VAL A 382 8.80 -2.08 -39.80
CA VAL A 382 10.21 -2.34 -40.10
C VAL A 382 10.38 -3.73 -40.70
N VAL A 383 9.79 -4.73 -40.05
CA VAL A 383 9.82 -6.12 -40.53
C VAL A 383 9.14 -6.26 -41.88
N GLY A 384 7.97 -5.62 -42.07
CA GLY A 384 7.26 -5.61 -43.35
C GLY A 384 8.08 -4.97 -44.50
N ASN A 385 8.77 -3.87 -44.20
CA ASN A 385 9.65 -3.22 -45.17
C ASN A 385 10.88 -4.06 -45.49
N VAL A 386 11.51 -4.71 -44.52
CA VAL A 386 12.62 -5.62 -44.72
C VAL A 386 12.19 -6.84 -45.54
N MET A 387 11.00 -7.40 -45.27
CA MET A 387 10.46 -8.50 -46.10
C MET A 387 10.19 -8.09 -47.54
N LYS A 388 9.61 -6.90 -47.77
CA LYS A 388 9.40 -6.38 -49.14
C LYS A 388 10.72 -6.14 -49.86
N ALA A 389 11.72 -5.55 -49.20
CA ALA A 389 13.04 -5.34 -49.77
C ALA A 389 13.72 -6.67 -50.13
N ASN A 390 13.64 -7.68 -49.25
CA ASN A 390 14.19 -9.02 -49.55
C ASN A 390 13.45 -9.73 -50.67
N ALA A 391 12.13 -9.61 -50.76
CA ALA A 391 11.33 -10.15 -51.85
C ALA A 391 11.68 -9.48 -53.19
N GLY A 392 11.88 -8.14 -53.20
CA GLY A 392 12.33 -7.41 -54.35
C GLY A 392 13.72 -7.85 -54.83
N MET A 393 14.64 -8.00 -53.89
CA MET A 393 16.00 -8.46 -54.19
C MET A 393 16.03 -9.93 -54.70
N SER A 394 15.19 -10.80 -54.14
CA SER A 394 15.02 -12.19 -54.62
C SER A 394 14.45 -12.22 -56.06
N HIS A 395 13.53 -11.33 -56.36
CA HIS A 395 12.95 -11.20 -57.71
C HIS A 395 13.98 -10.70 -58.72
N GLU A 396 14.81 -9.71 -58.35
CA GLU A 396 15.88 -9.19 -59.18
C GLU A 396 16.99 -10.23 -59.45
N ILE A 397 17.36 -10.99 -58.40
CA ILE A 397 18.31 -12.11 -58.50
C ILE A 397 17.76 -13.18 -59.43
N ASN A 398 16.51 -13.60 -59.30
CA ASN A 398 15.89 -14.59 -60.17
C ASN A 398 15.78 -14.10 -61.60
N LYS A 399 15.49 -12.80 -61.82
CA LYS A 399 15.48 -12.18 -63.17
C LYS A 399 16.86 -12.15 -63.79
N LYS A 400 17.92 -11.86 -63.01
CA LYS A 400 19.31 -11.92 -63.47
C LYS A 400 19.76 -13.36 -63.78
N PHE A 401 19.29 -14.35 -62.98
CA PHE A 401 19.53 -15.78 -63.28
C PHE A 401 18.83 -16.22 -64.57
N ALA A 402 17.58 -15.79 -64.80
CA ALA A 402 16.84 -16.13 -66.02
C ALA A 402 17.44 -15.52 -67.30
N LEU A 403 18.10 -14.35 -67.17
CA LEU A 403 18.78 -13.68 -68.30
C LEU A 403 20.18 -14.28 -68.62
N ASN A 404 20.74 -15.08 -67.69
CA ASN A 404 22.08 -15.69 -67.86
C ASN A 404 22.07 -17.16 -68.30
N GLU A 405 20.92 -17.71 -68.66
CA GLU A 405 20.82 -19.09 -69.21
C GLU A 405 21.51 -19.31 -70.57
N VAL A 406 22.14 -18.25 -71.15
CA VAL A 406 22.80 -18.30 -72.46
C VAL A 406 24.34 -18.47 -72.37
N GLY A 407 24.94 -18.57 -71.17
CA GLY A 407 26.39 -18.67 -71.01
C GLY A 407 26.83 -19.74 -69.99
N ALA A 408 26.82 -20.97 -70.40
CA ALA A 408 27.10 -22.17 -69.55
C ALA A 408 28.55 -22.33 -69.02
N LYS A 409 29.45 -21.35 -69.21
CA LYS A 409 30.81 -21.39 -68.68
C LYS A 409 31.11 -20.53 -67.48
N ASP A 410 30.32 -19.49 -67.25
CA ASP A 410 30.55 -18.56 -66.12
C ASP A 410 29.74 -18.94 -64.85
N SER A 411 28.79 -19.85 -64.98
CA SER A 411 27.87 -20.24 -63.90
C SER A 411 28.57 -20.90 -62.68
N ARG A 412 29.69 -21.57 -62.86
CA ARG A 412 30.45 -22.19 -61.75
C ARG A 412 31.20 -21.17 -60.88
N GLU A 413 31.69 -20.09 -61.48
CA GLU A 413 32.40 -19.04 -60.74
C GLU A 413 31.45 -18.16 -59.95
N VAL A 414 30.25 -17.91 -60.47
CA VAL A 414 29.16 -17.19 -59.77
C VAL A 414 28.58 -18.03 -58.65
N LEU A 415 28.39 -19.35 -58.84
CA LEU A 415 27.92 -20.24 -57.76
C LEU A 415 28.92 -20.34 -56.61
N ASN A 416 30.22 -20.34 -56.91
CA ASN A 416 31.25 -20.32 -55.87
C ASN A 416 31.35 -19.01 -55.09
N LYS A 417 30.91 -17.88 -55.67
CA LYS A 417 30.86 -16.56 -55.00
C LYS A 417 29.54 -16.31 -54.27
N VAL A 418 28.42 -16.82 -54.79
CA VAL A 418 27.07 -16.61 -54.25
C VAL A 418 26.71 -17.63 -53.15
N GLY A 419 27.21 -18.85 -53.23
CA GLY A 419 26.99 -19.89 -52.24
C GLY A 419 27.40 -19.50 -50.82
N PRO A 420 28.59 -18.95 -50.59
CA PRO A 420 29.01 -18.45 -49.30
C PRO A 420 28.15 -17.26 -48.80
N VAL A 421 27.78 -16.34 -49.67
CA VAL A 421 26.97 -15.15 -49.38
C VAL A 421 25.51 -15.53 -49.05
N ALA A 422 24.95 -16.52 -49.75
CA ALA A 422 23.60 -17.03 -49.44
C ALA A 422 23.59 -17.85 -48.13
N ALA A 423 24.65 -18.57 -47.82
CA ALA A 423 24.83 -19.26 -46.54
C ALA A 423 24.99 -18.21 -45.38
N GLU A 424 25.73 -17.14 -45.67
CA GLU A 424 25.92 -16.02 -44.72
C GLU A 424 24.63 -15.25 -44.51
N LEU A 425 23.84 -14.96 -45.54
CA LEU A 425 22.51 -14.34 -45.44
C LEU A 425 21.48 -15.23 -44.70
N LYS A 426 21.51 -16.54 -44.90
CA LYS A 426 20.73 -17.50 -44.10
C LYS A 426 21.14 -17.52 -42.64
N SER A 427 22.41 -17.29 -42.32
CA SER A 427 22.89 -17.19 -40.95
C SER A 427 22.52 -15.85 -40.29
N TYR A 428 22.33 -14.77 -41.06
CA TYR A 428 21.97 -13.44 -40.61
C TYR A 428 20.46 -13.21 -40.53
N SER A 429 19.61 -14.10 -41.00
CA SER A 429 18.17 -13.97 -40.79
C SER A 429 17.86 -14.15 -39.30
N GLY A 430 17.83 -13.04 -38.56
CA GLY A 430 17.61 -12.99 -37.09
C GLY A 430 16.30 -13.64 -36.62
N TYR A 431 15.44 -14.04 -37.55
CA TYR A 431 14.21 -14.78 -37.29
C TYR A 431 14.47 -16.22 -36.85
N GLY A 432 15.48 -16.91 -37.40
CA GLY A 432 15.81 -18.27 -37.00
C GLY A 432 16.22 -18.37 -35.52
N ARG A 433 16.91 -17.36 -34.98
CA ARG A 433 17.43 -17.38 -33.60
C ARG A 433 16.37 -17.14 -32.53
N LYS A 434 15.49 -16.14 -32.73
CA LYS A 434 14.37 -15.90 -31.81
C LYS A 434 13.37 -17.04 -31.82
N GLY A 435 13.10 -17.63 -32.99
CA GLY A 435 12.25 -18.80 -33.12
C GLY A 435 12.80 -20.02 -32.40
N VAL A 436 14.13 -20.26 -32.50
CA VAL A 436 14.80 -21.38 -31.82
C VAL A 436 14.75 -21.22 -30.30
N VAL A 437 15.00 -20.02 -29.78
CA VAL A 437 14.92 -19.74 -28.35
C VAL A 437 13.48 -19.88 -27.85
N HIS A 438 12.51 -19.39 -28.60
CA HIS A 438 11.08 -19.50 -28.26
C HIS A 438 10.62 -20.96 -28.29
N ALA A 439 11.02 -21.74 -29.32
CA ALA A 439 10.71 -23.15 -29.41
C ALA A 439 11.37 -23.98 -28.31
N ALA A 440 12.61 -23.64 -27.94
CA ALA A 440 13.27 -24.26 -26.80
C ALA A 440 12.52 -23.97 -25.49
N PHE A 441 12.07 -22.74 -25.31
CA PHE A 441 11.29 -22.33 -24.13
C PHE A 441 9.95 -23.08 -24.07
N GLU A 442 9.17 -23.08 -25.16
CA GLU A 442 7.88 -23.80 -25.21
C GLU A 442 8.07 -25.30 -25.07
N GLY A 443 9.12 -25.87 -25.70
CA GLY A 443 9.43 -27.27 -25.57
C GLY A 443 9.81 -27.68 -24.15
N VAL A 444 10.58 -26.87 -23.45
CA VAL A 444 10.94 -27.12 -22.05
C VAL A 444 9.74 -27.00 -21.15
N LEU A 445 8.92 -25.95 -21.31
CA LEU A 445 7.68 -25.77 -20.54
C LEU A 445 6.70 -26.92 -20.81
N GLY A 446 6.47 -27.28 -22.06
CA GLY A 446 5.62 -28.41 -22.45
C GLY A 446 6.12 -29.74 -21.86
N THR A 447 7.43 -29.97 -21.91
CA THR A 447 8.04 -31.19 -21.33
C THR A 447 7.85 -31.23 -19.81
N MET A 448 7.97 -30.09 -19.13
CA MET A 448 7.72 -30.00 -17.69
C MET A 448 6.23 -30.18 -17.36
N GLN A 449 5.34 -29.61 -18.14
CA GLN A 449 3.88 -29.79 -17.98
C GLN A 449 3.46 -31.24 -18.22
N ASP A 450 3.97 -31.89 -19.28
CA ASP A 450 3.70 -33.27 -19.55
C ASP A 450 4.24 -34.18 -18.44
N PHE A 451 5.44 -33.88 -17.93
CA PHE A 451 6.04 -34.62 -16.83
C PHE A 451 5.19 -34.49 -15.55
N ILE A 452 4.75 -33.25 -15.22
CA ILE A 452 3.87 -32.97 -14.10
C ILE A 452 2.57 -33.78 -14.23
N LYS A 453 1.99 -33.82 -15.44
CA LYS A 453 0.76 -34.55 -15.74
C LYS A 453 0.94 -36.07 -15.67
N GLU A 454 2.03 -36.61 -16.24
CA GLU A 454 2.34 -38.05 -16.27
C GLU A 454 2.59 -38.63 -14.86
N LYS A 455 3.15 -37.83 -13.95
CA LYS A 455 3.40 -38.21 -12.55
C LYS A 455 2.21 -38.01 -11.64
N GLY A 456 1.04 -37.62 -12.15
CA GLY A 456 -0.14 -37.29 -11.35
C GLY A 456 0.02 -35.98 -10.58
N LEU A 457 0.97 -35.17 -11.04
CA LEU A 457 1.27 -33.87 -10.50
C LEU A 457 0.40 -32.85 -11.26
N ILE A 458 -0.91 -32.81 -10.94
CA ILE A 458 -1.93 -32.01 -11.63
C ILE A 458 -1.74 -30.50 -11.35
N ASN A 459 -2.22 -29.64 -12.25
CA ASN A 459 -2.27 -28.19 -12.05
C ASN A 459 -2.93 -27.85 -10.71
N PRO A 460 -2.43 -26.87 -9.95
CA PRO A 460 -3.02 -26.47 -8.66
C PRO A 460 -4.51 -26.15 -8.72
N GLU A 461 -5.01 -25.77 -9.88
CA GLU A 461 -6.42 -25.42 -10.11
C GLU A 461 -7.35 -26.64 -10.17
N ASP A 462 -6.82 -27.85 -10.42
CA ASP A 462 -7.60 -29.07 -10.65
C ASP A 462 -7.61 -30.06 -9.45
N LEU A 463 -6.99 -29.72 -8.31
CA LEU A 463 -6.86 -30.61 -7.16
C LEU A 463 -8.02 -30.47 -6.16
N PRO A 464 -8.74 -31.56 -5.84
CA PRO A 464 -9.65 -31.55 -4.71
C PRO A 464 -8.85 -31.43 -3.40
N PRO A 465 -9.40 -30.75 -2.38
CA PRO A 465 -8.71 -30.58 -1.11
C PRO A 465 -8.57 -31.93 -0.38
N GLU A 466 -7.40 -32.51 -0.38
CA GLU A 466 -7.10 -33.67 0.48
C GLU A 466 -6.85 -33.23 1.91
N LYS A 467 -7.46 -33.95 2.84
CA LYS A 467 -7.31 -33.76 4.28
C LYS A 467 -5.86 -34.00 4.70
N GLY A 468 -5.16 -32.94 5.09
CA GLY A 468 -4.02 -33.09 5.98
C GLY A 468 -2.63 -32.66 5.53
N GLY A 469 -2.45 -31.92 4.45
CA GLY A 469 -1.14 -31.34 4.10
C GLY A 469 -1.19 -30.42 2.87
N PRO A 470 -0.29 -29.42 2.79
CA PRO A 470 -0.23 -28.57 1.61
C PRO A 470 0.21 -29.41 0.40
N PRO A 471 -0.36 -29.17 -0.80
CA PRO A 471 0.00 -29.89 -2.01
C PRO A 471 1.47 -29.63 -2.36
N LEU A 472 2.26 -30.70 -2.45
CA LEU A 472 3.70 -30.76 -2.75
C LEU A 472 4.13 -30.07 -4.06
N LEU A 473 3.19 -29.61 -4.84
CA LEU A 473 3.33 -29.27 -6.26
C LEU A 473 3.55 -27.82 -6.59
N GLN A 474 3.29 -26.94 -5.66
CA GLN A 474 3.49 -25.50 -5.86
C GLN A 474 4.95 -25.05 -5.88
N ALA A 475 5.87 -25.99 -5.80
CA ALA A 475 7.26 -25.68 -5.52
C ALA A 475 8.26 -26.06 -6.63
N ILE A 476 7.83 -26.71 -7.72
CA ILE A 476 8.70 -26.95 -8.89
C ILE A 476 8.48 -25.82 -9.87
N TYR A 477 9.50 -24.97 -10.07
CA TYR A 477 9.42 -23.89 -11.04
C TYR A 477 10.78 -23.59 -11.68
N ILE A 478 10.73 -23.01 -12.87
CA ILE A 478 11.93 -22.54 -13.56
C ILE A 478 12.39 -21.24 -12.89
N GLU A 479 13.58 -21.25 -12.29
CA GLU A 479 14.16 -20.07 -11.63
C GLU A 479 14.73 -19.07 -12.64
N SER A 480 15.43 -19.57 -13.64
CA SER A 480 15.96 -18.76 -14.74
C SER A 480 16.22 -19.59 -15.99
N ILE A 481 16.17 -18.91 -17.13
CA ILE A 481 16.65 -19.43 -18.40
C ILE A 481 17.72 -18.48 -18.90
N GLU A 482 18.93 -18.98 -19.05
CA GLU A 482 20.06 -18.21 -19.55
C GLU A 482 20.37 -18.66 -20.96
N VAL A 483 20.28 -17.76 -21.91
CA VAL A 483 20.77 -17.94 -23.27
C VAL A 483 22.05 -17.12 -23.36
N PRO A 484 23.22 -17.74 -23.64
CA PRO A 484 24.46 -16.98 -23.73
C PRO A 484 24.32 -15.87 -24.77
N SER A 485 24.64 -14.64 -24.35
CA SER A 485 24.71 -13.51 -25.26
C SER A 485 25.88 -13.71 -26.20
N PHE A 486 25.61 -13.67 -27.49
CA PHE A 486 26.68 -13.69 -28.50
C PHE A 486 27.53 -12.43 -28.36
N PRO A 487 28.85 -12.54 -28.12
CA PRO A 487 29.71 -11.38 -28.13
C PRO A 487 29.70 -10.77 -29.53
N TYR A 488 29.23 -9.51 -29.60
CA TYR A 488 29.27 -8.70 -30.82
C TYR A 488 30.67 -8.09 -30.94
N GLU A 489 31.70 -8.92 -31.05
CA GLU A 489 33.03 -8.44 -31.37
C GLU A 489 33.30 -8.53 -32.87
N LYS A 490 33.72 -7.40 -33.42
CA LYS A 490 34.23 -7.25 -34.79
C LYS A 490 35.44 -8.16 -34.98
N ALA A 491 35.22 -9.39 -35.43
CA ALA A 491 36.28 -10.17 -35.98
C ALA A 491 36.23 -10.07 -37.52
N ASN A 492 37.30 -9.58 -38.09
CA ASN A 492 37.54 -9.60 -39.53
C ASN A 492 37.81 -11.05 -40.00
N GLY A 493 36.76 -11.87 -40.04
CA GLY A 493 36.83 -13.23 -40.50
C GLY A 493 35.47 -13.94 -40.44
N PRO A 494 35.27 -15.07 -41.14
CA PRO A 494 34.01 -15.80 -41.05
C PRO A 494 33.78 -16.28 -39.62
N PHE A 495 32.69 -15.86 -39.05
CA PHE A 495 32.26 -16.22 -37.68
C PHE A 495 32.10 -17.74 -37.57
N ARG A 496 32.90 -18.37 -36.73
CA ARG A 496 32.71 -19.76 -36.32
C ARG A 496 32.18 -19.73 -34.88
N PRO A 497 30.87 -20.00 -34.66
CA PRO A 497 30.35 -20.07 -33.29
C PRO A 497 31.05 -21.20 -32.53
N THR A 498 31.49 -20.93 -31.32
CA THR A 498 32.01 -21.93 -30.39
C THR A 498 30.87 -22.79 -29.85
N ASP A 499 31.15 -24.00 -29.35
CA ASP A 499 30.11 -24.86 -28.76
C ASP A 499 29.41 -24.21 -27.58
N SER A 500 30.06 -23.25 -26.87
CA SER A 500 29.47 -22.48 -25.81
C SER A 500 28.35 -21.54 -26.28
N ASP A 501 28.36 -21.14 -27.56
CA ASP A 501 27.39 -20.19 -28.12
C ASP A 501 26.08 -20.85 -28.57
N ARG A 502 25.98 -22.15 -28.42
CA ARG A 502 24.85 -22.98 -28.91
C ARG A 502 24.15 -23.74 -27.80
N MET A 503 24.16 -23.19 -26.61
CA MET A 503 23.54 -23.81 -25.45
C MET A 503 22.49 -22.96 -24.81
N VAL A 504 21.56 -23.59 -24.12
CA VAL A 504 20.61 -22.96 -23.20
C VAL A 504 20.83 -23.57 -21.83
N ARG A 505 20.94 -22.71 -20.81
CA ARG A 505 20.95 -23.11 -19.40
C ARG A 505 19.61 -22.85 -18.77
N ILE A 506 19.06 -23.86 -18.13
CA ILE A 506 17.76 -23.79 -17.47
C ILE A 506 17.97 -24.16 -16.01
N LYS A 507 17.66 -23.25 -15.10
CA LYS A 507 17.67 -23.51 -13.67
C LYS A 507 16.26 -23.84 -13.21
N VAL A 508 16.10 -25.01 -12.61
CA VAL A 508 14.84 -25.50 -12.08
C VAL A 508 14.99 -25.67 -10.58
N ARG A 509 14.02 -25.19 -9.85
CA ARG A 509 13.94 -25.33 -8.40
C ARG A 509 12.97 -26.46 -8.06
N ILE A 510 13.44 -27.44 -7.31
CA ILE A 510 12.71 -28.67 -6.94
C ILE A 510 12.72 -28.79 -5.41
N PRO A 511 11.58 -28.88 -4.72
CA PRO A 511 11.54 -29.12 -3.28
C PRO A 511 12.06 -30.51 -2.93
N ARG A 512 12.82 -30.62 -1.85
CA ARG A 512 13.38 -31.89 -1.37
C ARG A 512 12.43 -32.55 -0.36
N VAL A 513 11.20 -32.84 -0.78
CA VAL A 513 10.14 -33.29 0.15
C VAL A 513 9.81 -34.78 -0.02
N SER A 514 10.23 -35.42 -1.11
CA SER A 514 9.89 -36.83 -1.42
C SER A 514 11.00 -37.54 -2.15
N ASP A 515 11.19 -38.83 -1.85
CA ASP A 515 12.11 -39.69 -2.57
C ASP A 515 11.71 -39.87 -4.05
N ALA A 516 10.43 -39.72 -4.38
CA ALA A 516 9.93 -39.76 -5.74
C ALA A 516 10.53 -38.65 -6.64
N LEU A 517 10.94 -37.53 -6.05
CA LEU A 517 11.55 -36.41 -6.79
C LEU A 517 13.08 -36.56 -6.99
N LYS A 518 13.72 -37.56 -6.39
CA LYS A 518 15.17 -37.77 -6.54
C LYS A 518 15.57 -38.07 -8.00
N SER A 519 14.75 -38.82 -8.72
CA SER A 519 15.00 -39.20 -10.12
C SER A 519 14.52 -38.16 -11.14
N LEU A 520 13.80 -37.11 -10.68
CA LEU A 520 13.20 -36.09 -11.52
C LEU A 520 14.21 -35.37 -12.45
N PRO A 521 15.38 -34.92 -11.97
CA PRO A 521 16.34 -34.24 -12.84
C PRO A 521 16.78 -35.10 -14.00
N GLN A 522 17.07 -36.40 -13.78
CA GLN A 522 17.49 -37.31 -14.85
C GLN A 522 16.36 -37.56 -15.86
N GLN A 523 15.12 -37.68 -15.40
CA GLN A 523 13.97 -37.87 -16.29
C GLN A 523 13.71 -36.64 -17.16
N ILE A 524 13.95 -35.41 -16.62
CA ILE A 524 13.89 -34.17 -17.40
C ILE A 524 14.96 -34.19 -18.49
N VAL A 525 16.20 -34.57 -18.17
CA VAL A 525 17.29 -34.72 -19.17
C VAL A 525 16.90 -35.68 -20.27
N ASP A 526 16.38 -36.86 -19.92
CA ASP A 526 16.02 -37.88 -20.88
C ASP A 526 14.90 -37.42 -21.83
N LYS A 527 13.92 -36.67 -21.33
CA LYS A 527 12.87 -36.08 -22.16
C LYS A 527 13.38 -34.92 -23.02
N LEU A 528 14.27 -34.07 -22.52
CA LEU A 528 14.88 -33.00 -23.31
C LEU A 528 15.72 -33.54 -24.48
N LYS A 529 16.39 -34.67 -24.32
CA LYS A 529 17.16 -35.34 -25.39
C LYS A 529 16.31 -35.82 -26.57
N VAL A 530 15.05 -36.11 -26.34
CA VAL A 530 14.12 -36.60 -27.37
C VAL A 530 13.10 -35.56 -27.81
N LEU A 531 13.20 -34.34 -27.30
CA LEU A 531 12.24 -33.26 -27.60
C LEU A 531 12.23 -33.00 -29.13
N PRO A 532 11.06 -33.09 -29.79
CA PRO A 532 10.96 -32.84 -31.21
C PRO A 532 11.17 -31.38 -31.57
N ALA A 533 11.78 -31.12 -32.71
CA ALA A 533 11.83 -29.75 -33.23
C ALA A 533 10.42 -29.34 -33.71
N PRO A 534 9.94 -28.15 -33.35
CA PRO A 534 8.66 -27.63 -33.84
C PRO A 534 8.60 -27.62 -35.38
N ASP A 535 7.39 -27.73 -35.93
CA ASP A 535 7.19 -27.82 -37.38
C ASP A 535 7.81 -26.67 -38.17
N TYR A 536 7.78 -25.46 -37.64
CA TYR A 536 8.40 -24.29 -38.28
C TYR A 536 9.94 -24.28 -38.25
N LEU A 537 10.57 -25.20 -37.51
CA LEU A 537 12.03 -25.37 -37.45
C LEU A 537 12.51 -26.66 -38.16
N LYS A 538 11.63 -27.59 -38.56
CA LYS A 538 12.00 -28.88 -39.17
C LYS A 538 12.88 -28.75 -40.39
N GLY A 539 12.78 -27.66 -41.16
CA GLY A 539 13.67 -27.42 -42.33
C GLY A 539 15.06 -26.92 -42.00
N PHE A 540 15.33 -26.57 -40.74
CA PHE A 540 16.62 -26.03 -40.32
C PHE A 540 17.48 -27.01 -39.52
N TYR A 541 16.89 -28.12 -39.07
CA TYR A 541 17.59 -29.16 -38.31
C TYR A 541 17.69 -30.44 -39.08
N PRO A 542 18.87 -31.12 -39.09
CA PRO A 542 19.09 -32.38 -39.83
C PRO A 542 18.39 -33.57 -39.17
N THR A 543 17.86 -33.41 -37.98
CA THR A 543 17.13 -34.44 -37.23
C THR A 543 15.81 -33.86 -36.70
N ASP A 544 14.85 -34.75 -36.40
CA ASP A 544 13.57 -34.36 -35.81
C ASP A 544 13.69 -33.91 -34.35
N ARG A 545 14.89 -33.74 -33.81
CA ARG A 545 15.12 -33.34 -32.40
C ARG A 545 15.60 -31.90 -32.29
N LEU A 546 15.22 -31.24 -31.21
CA LEU A 546 15.61 -29.87 -30.93
C LEU A 546 17.04 -29.77 -30.37
N PHE A 547 17.43 -30.68 -29.48
CA PHE A 547 18.74 -30.68 -28.82
C PHE A 547 19.60 -31.86 -29.26
N ALA A 548 20.89 -31.61 -29.43
CA ALA A 548 21.88 -32.65 -29.68
C ALA A 548 22.19 -33.43 -28.40
N ASP A 549 22.31 -32.72 -27.30
CA ASP A 549 22.53 -33.25 -25.96
C ASP A 549 21.90 -32.38 -24.89
N ALA A 550 21.57 -32.96 -23.74
CA ALA A 550 21.12 -32.29 -22.54
C ALA A 550 21.75 -32.97 -21.33
N GLN A 551 22.30 -32.22 -20.41
CA GLN A 551 22.97 -32.74 -19.22
C GLN A 551 22.71 -31.87 -17.98
N ILE A 552 22.89 -32.45 -16.79
CA ILE A 552 22.89 -31.73 -15.55
C ILE A 552 24.26 -31.09 -15.38
N LYS A 553 24.31 -29.75 -15.33
CA LYS A 553 25.55 -28.99 -15.12
C LYS A 553 25.85 -28.77 -13.65
N ASN A 554 24.84 -28.49 -12.88
CA ASN A 554 24.96 -28.23 -11.44
C ASN A 554 23.70 -28.73 -10.71
N ASP A 555 23.90 -29.20 -9.48
CA ASP A 555 22.85 -29.76 -8.64
C ASP A 555 23.18 -29.39 -7.19
N GLU A 556 22.61 -28.30 -6.74
CA GLU A 556 22.86 -27.70 -5.41
C GLU A 556 21.65 -27.84 -4.52
N THR A 557 21.88 -28.17 -3.25
CA THR A 557 20.84 -28.12 -2.22
C THR A 557 21.06 -26.88 -1.35
N ARG A 558 20.03 -26.05 -1.20
CA ARG A 558 20.03 -24.88 -0.32
C ARG A 558 18.73 -24.74 0.44
N ASP A 559 18.77 -24.07 1.60
CA ASP A 559 17.56 -23.74 2.35
C ASP A 559 16.99 -22.42 1.85
N ASP A 560 15.83 -22.50 1.24
CA ASP A 560 15.12 -21.33 0.72
C ASP A 560 13.74 -21.16 1.36
N ALA A 561 13.26 -19.92 1.41
CA ALA A 561 11.94 -19.60 1.92
C ALA A 561 10.87 -19.89 0.85
N TYR A 562 9.89 -20.72 1.19
CA TYR A 562 8.71 -20.98 0.38
C TYR A 562 7.48 -20.31 0.96
N TRP A 563 6.62 -19.83 0.07
CA TRP A 563 5.28 -19.35 0.44
C TRP A 563 4.32 -20.53 0.33
N LEU A 564 3.74 -20.94 1.45
CA LEU A 564 2.67 -21.91 1.47
C LEU A 564 1.33 -21.17 1.33
N VAL A 565 0.53 -21.57 0.35
CA VAL A 565 -0.87 -21.13 0.21
C VAL A 565 -1.73 -22.14 0.94
N ASP A 566 -2.46 -21.72 1.97
CA ASP A 566 -3.42 -22.57 2.66
C ASP A 566 -4.74 -22.57 1.88
N ASN A 567 -5.02 -23.65 1.18
CA ASN A 567 -6.25 -23.84 0.43
C ASN A 567 -7.45 -24.22 1.30
N THR A 568 -7.29 -24.37 2.62
CA THR A 568 -8.37 -24.81 3.51
C THR A 568 -9.37 -23.70 3.87
N GLN A 569 -9.12 -22.46 3.47
CA GLN A 569 -9.99 -21.30 3.71
C GLN A 569 -10.43 -20.59 2.42
N ALA A 570 -10.86 -21.34 1.41
CA ALA A 570 -11.57 -20.77 0.28
C ALA A 570 -12.99 -20.40 0.74
N ASP A 571 -13.33 -19.12 0.66
CA ASP A 571 -14.71 -18.69 0.81
C ASP A 571 -15.53 -19.22 -0.37
N ALA A 572 -16.41 -20.16 -0.08
CA ALA A 572 -17.25 -20.85 -1.08
C ALA A 572 -18.16 -19.89 -1.87
N THR A 573 -18.30 -18.63 -1.42
CA THR A 573 -19.18 -17.63 -2.05
C THR A 573 -18.46 -16.63 -2.95
N THR A 574 -17.15 -16.42 -2.75
CA THR A 574 -16.40 -15.36 -3.46
C THR A 574 -15.23 -15.87 -4.29
N GLY A 575 -14.84 -17.13 -4.18
CA GLY A 575 -13.70 -17.72 -4.89
C GLY A 575 -12.33 -17.10 -4.53
N THR A 576 -12.25 -16.34 -3.44
CA THR A 576 -11.00 -15.71 -3.01
C THR A 576 -10.25 -16.59 -2.02
N PHE A 577 -8.97 -16.83 -2.29
CA PHE A 577 -8.06 -17.58 -1.42
C PHE A 577 -7.41 -16.64 -0.39
N LYS A 578 -7.42 -17.06 0.87
CA LYS A 578 -6.69 -16.37 1.94
C LYS A 578 -5.24 -16.87 1.90
N ALA A 579 -4.31 -16.02 1.46
CA ALA A 579 -2.88 -16.33 1.52
C ALA A 579 -2.42 -16.34 2.98
N VAL A 580 -2.07 -17.50 3.53
CA VAL A 580 -1.42 -17.59 4.84
C VAL A 580 0.09 -17.39 4.61
N LYS A 581 0.63 -16.32 5.19
CA LYS A 581 2.04 -15.98 5.18
C LYS A 581 2.82 -16.80 6.22
N GLU A 582 2.97 -18.09 6.02
CA GLU A 582 4.01 -18.84 6.72
C GLU A 582 5.18 -19.10 5.76
N SER A 583 6.27 -18.40 5.93
CA SER A 583 7.52 -18.73 5.26
C SER A 583 8.21 -19.83 6.06
N ARG A 584 8.09 -21.08 5.62
CA ARG A 584 8.94 -22.17 6.13
C ARG A 584 10.18 -22.26 5.27
N LYS A 585 11.35 -22.34 5.90
CA LYS A 585 12.57 -22.71 5.20
C LYS A 585 12.49 -24.20 4.91
N LEU A 586 12.41 -24.56 3.64
CA LEU A 586 12.44 -25.94 3.18
C LEU A 586 13.73 -26.17 2.39
N PRO A 587 14.37 -27.33 2.52
CA PRO A 587 15.52 -27.68 1.69
C PRO A 587 15.07 -27.79 0.23
N VAL A 588 15.74 -27.06 -0.63
CA VAL A 588 15.47 -26.96 -2.07
C VAL A 588 16.65 -27.49 -2.83
N ARG A 589 16.38 -28.26 -3.87
CA ARG A 589 17.36 -28.68 -4.85
C ARG A 589 17.26 -27.77 -6.07
N VAL A 590 18.34 -27.04 -6.39
CA VAL A 590 18.43 -26.21 -7.59
C VAL A 590 19.25 -26.95 -8.61
N VAL A 591 18.63 -27.37 -9.69
CA VAL A 591 19.26 -28.14 -10.77
C VAL A 591 19.42 -27.26 -12.00
N THR A 592 20.63 -27.15 -12.50
CA THR A 592 20.93 -26.44 -13.74
C THR A 592 21.12 -27.46 -14.88
N PHE A 593 20.23 -27.39 -15.85
CA PHE A 593 20.32 -28.16 -17.07
C PHE A 593 21.07 -27.36 -18.14
N GLU A 594 21.94 -28.00 -18.87
CA GLU A 594 22.64 -27.46 -20.02
C GLU A 594 22.24 -28.24 -21.25
N CYS A 595 21.59 -27.59 -22.22
CA CYS A 595 21.08 -28.18 -23.44
C CYS A 595 21.81 -27.60 -24.63
N HIS A 596 22.42 -28.46 -25.42
CA HIS A 596 23.17 -28.07 -26.63
C HIS A 596 22.30 -28.27 -27.86
N PHE A 597 22.14 -27.23 -28.67
CA PHE A 597 21.43 -27.32 -29.94
C PHE A 597 22.20 -28.16 -30.94
N ILE A 598 21.47 -28.85 -31.83
CA ILE A 598 22.10 -29.61 -32.94
C ILE A 598 22.86 -28.66 -33.86
N ASN A 599 24.10 -29.01 -34.18
CA ASN A 599 24.94 -28.21 -35.06
C ASN A 599 24.48 -28.35 -36.52
N THR A 600 23.86 -27.30 -37.07
CA THR A 600 23.39 -27.24 -38.46
C THR A 600 24.52 -27.07 -39.47
N SER A 601 25.75 -26.73 -39.03
CA SER A 601 26.89 -26.56 -39.93
C SER A 601 27.57 -27.85 -40.35
N ALA A 602 27.16 -29.01 -39.82
CA ALA A 602 27.69 -30.33 -40.23
C ALA A 602 26.95 -30.94 -41.42
N VAL A 603 25.90 -30.28 -41.93
CA VAL A 603 25.12 -30.77 -43.10
C VAL A 603 25.30 -29.84 -44.27
N ALA A 604 26.38 -29.93 -45.00
CA ALA A 604 26.49 -29.67 -46.42
C ALA A 604 27.96 -29.77 -46.90
N ALA A 605 28.45 -30.95 -47.03
CA ALA A 605 29.28 -31.24 -48.17
C ALA A 605 28.52 -32.31 -49.00
N PRO A 606 27.96 -31.95 -50.16
CA PRO A 606 27.53 -33.02 -51.06
C PRO A 606 28.79 -33.81 -51.41
N ALA A 607 28.74 -35.11 -51.15
CA ALA A 607 29.76 -36.06 -51.62
C ALA A 607 29.98 -35.82 -53.09
N THR A 608 31.15 -35.33 -53.44
CA THR A 608 31.70 -35.48 -54.81
C THR A 608 32.01 -36.96 -54.99
N GLY A 609 31.08 -37.64 -55.60
CA GLY A 609 31.23 -38.98 -56.08
C GLY A 609 30.95 -39.00 -57.58
N GLN A 610 32.02 -39.10 -58.36
CA GLN A 610 32.16 -39.48 -59.75
C GLN A 610 31.20 -38.93 -60.78
#